data_23f5679d09014f74be1ff4559eb791ca
#
_entry.id   23f5679d09014f74be1ff4559eb791ca
#
_cell.length_a   1.000
_cell.length_b   1.000
_cell.length_c   1.000
_cell.angle_alpha   90.00
_cell.angle_beta   90.00
_cell.angle_gamma   90.00
#
_symmetry.space_group_name_H-M   'P 1'
#
loop_
_entity.id
_entity.type
_entity.pdbx_description
1 polymer ?
#
loop_
_entity_poly.entity_id
_entity_poly.type
_entity_poly.pdbx_seq_one_letter_code
_entity_poly.pdbx_strand_id
1 'polypeptide(L)'
;MQVIVYTTTTCPFCSMLKKYLQEKTVAFTEKLVDQDDAAQKEMIEVSGGFMGVPFTVVTDETGSRQSVIGFDKGKIDQVLGINQ
;
A
#
# COMPACT_ATOMS: atom_id res chain seq x y z
N MET A 1 -4.77 3.68 -12.82
CA MET A 1 -4.57 2.90 -11.59
C MET A 1 -3.85 3.75 -10.56
N GLN A 2 -4.36 3.78 -9.35
CA GLN A 2 -3.78 4.54 -8.25
C GLN A 2 -3.33 3.58 -7.16
N VAL A 3 -2.09 3.75 -6.69
CA VAL A 3 -1.52 2.91 -5.64
C VAL A 3 -1.15 3.81 -4.46
N ILE A 4 -1.71 3.51 -3.30
CA ILE A 4 -1.41 4.22 -2.06
C ILE A 4 -0.87 3.21 -1.05
N VAL A 5 0.29 3.52 -0.47
CA VAL A 5 0.93 2.67 0.53
C VAL A 5 0.95 3.40 1.86
N TYR A 6 0.30 2.83 2.85
CA TYR A 6 0.30 3.37 4.21
C TYR A 6 1.44 2.71 4.99
N THR A 7 2.34 3.52 5.50
CA THR A 7 3.56 3.05 6.17
C THR A 7 3.81 3.79 7.47
N THR A 8 4.85 3.38 8.17
CA THR A 8 5.40 4.15 9.30
C THR A 8 6.88 4.38 9.08
N THR A 9 7.45 5.33 9.82
CA THR A 9 8.86 5.71 9.66
C THR A 9 9.85 4.62 10.09
N THR A 10 9.38 3.65 10.89
CA THR A 10 10.25 2.61 11.46
C THR A 10 9.88 1.20 11.01
N CYS A 11 9.18 1.07 9.89
CA CYS A 11 8.71 -0.23 9.42
C CYS A 11 9.67 -0.81 8.39
N PRO A 12 10.40 -1.89 8.71
CA PRO A 12 11.32 -2.50 7.75
C PRO A 12 10.61 -3.15 6.55
N PHE A 13 9.44 -3.76 6.78
CA PHE A 13 8.67 -4.33 5.68
C PHE A 13 8.13 -3.26 4.74
N CYS A 14 7.85 -2.07 5.26
CA CYS A 14 7.42 -0.94 4.43
C CYS A 14 8.54 -0.53 3.47
N SER A 15 9.78 -0.49 3.95
CA SER A 15 10.94 -0.18 3.12
C SER A 15 11.14 -1.22 2.02
N MET A 16 10.97 -2.49 2.35
CA MET A 16 11.08 -3.58 1.39
C MET A 16 9.99 -3.46 0.31
N LEU A 17 8.77 -3.16 0.71
CA LEU A 17 7.67 -3.00 -0.22
C LEU A 17 7.91 -1.83 -1.17
N LYS A 18 8.33 -0.69 -0.65
CA LYS A 18 8.61 0.48 -1.48
C LYS A 18 9.71 0.19 -2.49
N LYS A 19 10.77 -0.47 -2.05
CA LYS A 19 11.86 -0.85 -2.95
C LYS A 19 11.37 -1.78 -4.05
N TYR A 20 10.54 -2.76 -3.69
CA TYR A 20 9.99 -3.70 -4.66
C TYR A 20 9.15 -2.97 -5.72
N LEU A 21 8.28 -2.05 -5.29
CA LEU A 21 7.46 -1.29 -6.21
C LEU A 21 8.31 -0.41 -7.13
N GLN A 22 9.38 0.19 -6.61
CA GLN A 22 10.31 0.99 -7.39
C GLN A 22 11.03 0.14 -8.43
N GLU A 23 11.47 -1.05 -8.06
CA GLU A 23 12.13 -1.98 -8.98
C GLU A 23 11.21 -2.42 -10.12
N LYS A 24 9.91 -2.52 -9.85
CA LYS A 24 8.91 -2.88 -10.85
C LYS A 24 8.35 -1.67 -11.60
N THR A 25 8.90 -0.51 -11.36
CA THR A 25 8.48 0.75 -11.98
C THR A 25 7.02 1.10 -11.72
N VAL A 26 6.52 0.75 -10.55
CA VAL A 26 5.16 1.07 -10.14
C VAL A 26 5.15 2.40 -9.40
N ALA A 27 4.42 3.37 -9.92
CA ALA A 27 4.24 4.65 -9.23
C ALA A 27 3.27 4.47 -8.06
N PHE A 28 3.62 5.02 -6.91
CA PHE A 28 2.77 4.94 -5.72
C PHE A 28 2.90 6.21 -4.88
N THR A 29 1.89 6.44 -4.04
CA THR A 29 1.90 7.50 -3.06
C THR A 29 2.09 6.87 -1.69
N GLU A 30 3.10 7.33 -0.95
CA GLU A 30 3.32 6.88 0.43
C GLU A 30 2.65 7.83 1.40
N LYS A 31 1.94 7.28 2.38
CA LYS A 31 1.33 8.06 3.47
C LYS A 31 1.84 7.51 4.79
N LEU A 32 2.48 8.37 5.58
CA LEU A 32 3.07 7.99 6.86
C LEU A 32 2.04 8.15 7.97
N VAL A 33 1.46 7.04 8.41
CA VAL A 33 0.35 7.07 9.37
C VAL A 33 0.81 7.39 10.80
N ASP A 34 2.09 7.29 11.08
CA ASP A 34 2.65 7.67 12.37
C ASP A 34 3.02 9.17 12.45
N GLN A 35 3.01 9.86 11.31
CA GLN A 35 3.35 11.28 11.21
C GLN A 35 2.18 12.14 10.78
N ASP A 36 1.13 11.54 10.23
CA ASP A 36 0.00 12.26 9.64
C ASP A 36 -1.30 11.65 10.15
N ASP A 37 -2.01 12.40 11.00
CA ASP A 37 -3.28 11.95 11.59
C ASP A 37 -4.35 11.73 10.53
N ALA A 38 -4.36 12.54 9.46
CA ALA A 38 -5.31 12.39 8.38
C ALA A 38 -5.07 11.07 7.63
N ALA A 39 -3.80 10.72 7.41
CA ALA A 39 -3.44 9.45 6.78
C ALA A 39 -3.87 8.26 7.64
N GLN A 40 -3.70 8.37 8.97
CA GLN A 40 -4.11 7.32 9.89
C GLN A 40 -5.62 7.10 9.83
N LYS A 41 -6.40 8.17 9.86
CA LYS A 41 -7.85 8.08 9.76
C LYS A 41 -8.28 7.48 8.43
N GLU A 42 -7.64 7.89 7.35
CA GLU A 42 -7.92 7.35 6.02
C GLU A 42 -7.65 5.84 5.96
N MET A 43 -6.53 5.40 6.54
CA MET A 43 -6.18 3.97 6.58
C MET A 43 -7.23 3.17 7.34
N ILE A 44 -7.69 3.69 8.47
CA ILE A 44 -8.72 3.03 9.26
C ILE A 44 -10.02 2.88 8.45
N GLU A 45 -10.40 3.91 7.72
CA GLU A 45 -11.61 3.88 6.89
C GLU A 45 -11.50 2.87 5.75
N VAL A 46 -10.39 2.89 5.00
CA VAL A 46 -10.25 2.03 3.81
C VAL A 46 -9.96 0.59 4.18
N SER A 47 -9.49 0.33 5.39
CA SER A 47 -9.14 -1.02 5.85
C SER A 47 -10.24 -1.66 6.70
N GLY A 48 -11.29 -0.92 7.04
CA GLY A 48 -12.32 -1.41 7.93
C GLY A 48 -11.88 -1.53 9.38
N GLY A 49 -10.92 -0.71 9.81
CA GLY A 49 -10.43 -0.69 11.18
C GLY A 49 -9.08 -1.37 11.39
N PHE A 50 -8.47 -1.87 10.32
CA PHE A 50 -7.15 -2.49 10.41
C PHE A 50 -6.06 -1.44 10.49
N MET A 51 -5.10 -1.63 11.42
CA MET A 51 -4.05 -0.63 11.68
C MET A 51 -2.64 -1.14 11.40
N GLY A 52 -2.49 -2.32 10.81
CA GLY A 52 -1.17 -2.87 10.49
C GLY A 52 -0.55 -2.25 9.25
N VAL A 53 0.76 -2.10 9.25
CA VAL A 53 1.52 -1.57 8.13
C VAL A 53 2.56 -2.60 7.67
N PRO A 54 2.97 -2.57 6.40
CA PRO A 54 2.44 -1.74 5.32
C PRO A 54 1.05 -2.18 4.89
N PHE A 55 0.22 -1.22 4.51
CA PHE A 55 -1.11 -1.48 3.97
C PHE A 55 -1.23 -0.78 2.62
N THR A 56 -1.50 -1.54 1.57
CA THR A 56 -1.52 -1.02 0.21
C THR A 56 -2.94 -1.03 -0.33
N VAL A 57 -3.37 0.07 -0.91
CA VAL A 57 -4.67 0.18 -1.58
C VAL A 57 -4.43 0.47 -3.05
N VAL A 58 -4.97 -0.39 -3.92
CA VAL A 58 -4.88 -0.22 -5.36
C VAL A 58 -6.28 0.07 -5.88
N THR A 59 -6.44 1.22 -6.54
CA THR A 59 -7.69 1.61 -7.17
C THR A 59 -7.51 1.55 -8.69
N ASP A 60 -8.32 0.76 -9.37
CA ASP A 60 -8.23 0.66 -10.83
C ASP A 60 -9.07 1.75 -11.52
N GLU A 61 -9.07 1.71 -12.85
CA GLU A 61 -9.74 2.73 -13.66
C GLU A 61 -11.27 2.71 -13.50
N THR A 62 -11.83 1.58 -13.07
CA THR A 62 -13.27 1.45 -12.85
C THR A 62 -13.70 1.91 -11.47
N GLY A 63 -12.74 2.27 -10.61
CA GLY A 63 -13.01 2.67 -9.24
C GLY A 63 -13.02 1.51 -8.26
N SER A 64 -12.76 0.30 -8.71
CA SER A 64 -12.66 -0.86 -7.82
C SER A 64 -11.37 -0.79 -7.00
N ARG A 65 -11.47 -1.03 -5.71
CA ARG A 65 -10.33 -1.00 -4.79
C ARG A 65 -10.01 -2.39 -4.29
N GLN A 66 -8.73 -2.69 -4.27
CA GLN A 66 -8.20 -3.90 -3.66
C GLN A 66 -7.13 -3.52 -2.66
N SER A 67 -7.00 -4.29 -1.60
CA SER A 67 -6.02 -4.00 -0.56
C SER A 67 -5.10 -5.19 -0.33
N VAL A 68 -3.86 -4.91 0.06
CA VAL A 68 -2.87 -5.92 0.40
C VAL A 68 -2.33 -5.59 1.78
N ILE A 69 -2.40 -6.57 2.67
CA ILE A 69 -1.90 -6.44 4.04
C ILE A 69 -0.48 -6.98 4.10
N GLY A 70 0.44 -6.16 4.58
CA GLY A 70 1.83 -6.55 4.73
C GLY A 70 2.58 -6.61 3.41
N PHE A 71 3.77 -7.20 3.44
CA PHE A 71 4.59 -7.36 2.24
C PHE A 71 4.37 -8.76 1.67
N ASP A 72 3.37 -8.87 0.82
CA ASP A 72 3.00 -10.12 0.16
C ASP A 72 3.19 -9.95 -1.34
N LYS A 73 4.33 -10.40 -1.84
CA LYS A 73 4.68 -10.25 -3.26
C LYS A 73 3.66 -10.89 -4.19
N GLY A 74 3.20 -12.08 -3.86
CA GLY A 74 2.24 -12.79 -4.71
C GLY A 74 0.95 -12.02 -4.85
N LYS A 75 0.43 -11.51 -3.74
CA LYS A 75 -0.80 -10.72 -3.74
C LYS A 75 -0.60 -9.38 -4.45
N ILE A 76 0.53 -8.73 -4.20
CA ILE A 76 0.87 -7.46 -4.83
C ILE A 76 0.94 -7.63 -6.35
N ASP A 77 1.64 -8.67 -6.81
CA ASP A 77 1.77 -8.95 -8.23
C ASP A 77 0.41 -9.21 -8.87
N GLN A 78 -0.44 -9.97 -8.18
CA GLN A 78 -1.78 -10.30 -8.67
C GLN A 78 -2.64 -9.04 -8.80
N VAL A 79 -2.63 -8.19 -7.78
CA VAL A 79 -3.45 -6.99 -7.75
C VAL A 79 -2.99 -5.96 -8.77
N LEU A 80 -1.68 -5.83 -8.94
CA LEU A 80 -1.08 -4.86 -9.87
C LEU A 80 -0.92 -5.40 -11.29
N GLY A 81 -1.13 -6.68 -11.49
CA GLY A 81 -0.93 -7.30 -12.80
C GLY A 81 0.53 -7.35 -13.23
N ILE A 82 1.44 -7.46 -12.28
CA ILE A 82 2.88 -7.54 -12.58
C ILE A 82 3.20 -8.95 -13.03
N ASN A 83 3.83 -9.06 -14.19
CA ASN A 83 4.34 -10.34 -14.69
C ASN A 83 5.71 -10.59 -14.10
N GLN A 84 5.91 -11.79 -13.61
CA GLN A 84 7.19 -12.23 -13.08
C GLN A 84 8.00 -12.98 -14.10
#